data_2786ab2683a4e52ff45c62fb0dd3e683
#
_entry.id   2786ab2683a4e52ff45c62fb0dd3e683
#
_cell.length_a   1.000
_cell.length_b   1.000
_cell.length_c   1.000
_cell.angle_alpha   90.00
_cell.angle_beta   90.00
_cell.angle_gamma   90.00
#
_symmetry.space_group_name_H-M   'P 1'
#
loop_
_entity.id
_entity.type
_entity.pdbx_description
1 polymer ?
#
loop_
_entity_poly.entity_id
_entity_poly.type
_entity_poly.pdbx_seq_one_letter_code
_entity_poly.pdbx_strand_id
1 'polypeptide(L)'
;GVHLAVGQQYMNMYMKPGETIRTPRMTLMGFTGDESRARNMWRRWYFKHILPREDGQPIPPKMCLHTWGIGGKQEFTAVTEENQVDAIDSYIRHGMKPDIWWIDAGWYPCDFTWTTTGNWWPNPDHFPNGLGPVGKKCEKEGIQFLLWFEPERVHRDTALDKEHPEWMLRVIDEKGGDGYDRLLKLADKDCQDWLIELVDRYIKEYHIHIYRQDFNIAPLPYWMNNEEPDRVGSMENFHTQGYLRFWDELLVRNPGLWIDSCASGGRRNDLETMRRAVPLHYTDIGYGMHHIKQKQHREMFEWIPYFRAHTMSWDQENGEYDDWNRAPRPVDEFAYQCAMAPAITSMVEYNDSDERFAVANKMDPIWREAAELMLSGDYYPLTECRKSVEDYYAMQFEDPETGKGFIQVVRNIKAEPDSFTAKPFADPKATYAFWDRVSGETMTMTGEELQKGFTVSIPKRSGVIWFYQKKGNE
;
A
#
# COMPACT_ATOMS: atom_id res chain seq x y z
N GLY A 1 14.74 11.39 -33.82
CA GLY A 1 15.34 10.94 -32.56
C GLY A 1 14.42 11.22 -31.39
N VAL A 2 14.60 10.50 -30.28
CA VAL A 2 13.91 10.76 -29.02
C VAL A 2 14.84 11.61 -28.15
N HIS A 3 14.33 12.71 -27.62
CA HIS A 3 15.02 13.54 -26.62
C HIS A 3 14.37 13.35 -25.25
N LEU A 4 15.17 12.97 -24.26
CA LEU A 4 14.72 12.80 -22.87
C LEU A 4 15.46 13.83 -22.00
N ALA A 5 14.72 14.59 -21.19
CA ALA A 5 15.25 15.50 -20.21
C ALA A 5 14.68 15.14 -18.82
N VAL A 6 15.57 14.97 -17.85
CA VAL A 6 15.20 14.65 -16.47
C VAL A 6 16.04 15.51 -15.55
N GLY A 7 15.40 16.11 -14.56
CA GLY A 7 16.07 16.95 -13.59
C GLY A 7 15.12 17.42 -12.50
N GLN A 8 15.66 18.11 -11.51
CA GLN A 8 14.88 18.83 -10.53
C GLN A 8 14.26 20.06 -11.20
N GLN A 9 12.95 20.25 -11.04
CA GLN A 9 12.25 21.43 -11.53
C GLN A 9 12.64 22.66 -10.68
N TYR A 10 12.67 23.83 -11.30
CA TYR A 10 12.99 25.10 -10.64
C TYR A 10 14.38 25.18 -9.97
N MET A 11 15.33 24.38 -10.40
CA MET A 11 16.68 24.43 -9.85
C MET A 11 17.52 25.52 -10.53
N ASN A 12 17.93 26.54 -9.75
CA ASN A 12 18.86 27.61 -10.16
C ASN A 12 19.70 28.03 -8.96
N MET A 13 20.83 27.35 -8.74
CA MET A 13 21.67 27.56 -7.58
C MET A 13 23.15 27.38 -7.88
N TYR A 14 24.00 28.06 -7.09
CA TYR A 14 25.40 27.69 -6.96
C TYR A 14 25.62 26.81 -5.74
N MET A 15 26.69 26.03 -5.75
CA MET A 15 27.11 25.21 -4.63
C MET A 15 28.10 25.96 -3.74
N LYS A 16 27.90 25.88 -2.42
CA LYS A 16 28.89 26.34 -1.45
C LYS A 16 29.99 25.29 -1.25
N PRO A 17 31.21 25.69 -0.83
CA PRO A 17 32.26 24.73 -0.52
C PRO A 17 31.79 23.64 0.45
N GLY A 18 32.03 22.37 0.11
CA GLY A 18 31.65 21.23 0.92
C GLY A 18 30.20 20.72 0.73
N GLU A 19 29.39 21.42 -0.05
CA GLU A 19 28.04 20.94 -0.37
C GLU A 19 28.07 19.87 -1.45
N THR A 20 27.11 18.95 -1.35
CA THR A 20 26.83 17.91 -2.36
C THR A 20 25.36 17.98 -2.74
N ILE A 21 25.07 18.08 -4.01
CA ILE A 21 23.70 17.91 -4.53
C ILE A 21 23.53 16.52 -5.13
N ARG A 22 22.30 16.04 -5.10
CA ARG A 22 21.92 14.80 -5.72
C ARG A 22 20.89 15.07 -6.80
N THR A 23 21.21 14.74 -8.05
CA THR A 23 20.27 14.81 -9.14
C THR A 23 19.29 13.61 -9.11
N PRO A 24 18.07 13.75 -9.64
CA PRO A 24 17.19 12.62 -9.84
C PRO A 24 17.87 11.52 -10.65
N ARG A 25 17.63 10.27 -10.27
CA ARG A 25 18.07 9.09 -11.04
C ARG A 25 16.94 8.62 -11.95
N MET A 26 17.25 8.36 -13.21
CA MET A 26 16.30 7.82 -14.16
C MET A 26 16.72 6.41 -14.57
N THR A 27 15.72 5.51 -14.66
CA THR A 27 15.88 4.16 -15.19
C THR A 27 15.25 4.09 -16.58
N LEU A 28 16.02 3.61 -17.55
CA LEU A 28 15.56 3.34 -18.92
C LEU A 28 15.63 1.84 -19.16
N MET A 29 14.55 1.27 -19.69
CA MET A 29 14.48 -0.12 -20.08
C MET A 29 14.14 -0.23 -21.57
N GLY A 30 15.08 -0.70 -22.36
CA GLY A 30 14.86 -1.05 -23.77
C GLY A 30 14.26 -2.45 -23.89
N PHE A 31 13.33 -2.63 -24.81
CA PHE A 31 12.74 -3.95 -25.09
C PHE A 31 12.48 -4.14 -26.58
N THR A 32 12.27 -5.40 -26.97
CA THR A 32 11.78 -5.83 -28.29
C THR A 32 10.58 -6.75 -28.07
N GLY A 33 9.58 -6.68 -28.94
CA GLY A 33 8.33 -7.44 -28.82
C GLY A 33 7.14 -6.55 -28.50
N ASP A 34 6.12 -7.12 -27.90
CA ASP A 34 4.88 -6.45 -27.56
C ASP A 34 4.87 -5.81 -26.15
N GLU A 35 3.78 -5.15 -25.81
CA GLU A 35 3.58 -4.50 -24.51
C GLU A 35 3.55 -5.50 -23.35
N SER A 36 3.04 -6.72 -23.55
CA SER A 36 3.02 -7.76 -22.53
C SER A 36 4.43 -8.15 -22.12
N ARG A 37 5.34 -8.27 -23.12
CA ARG A 37 6.75 -8.52 -22.85
C ARG A 37 7.39 -7.35 -22.10
N ALA A 38 7.14 -6.11 -22.50
CA ALA A 38 7.69 -4.92 -21.85
C ALA A 38 7.26 -4.86 -20.39
N ARG A 39 5.97 -5.05 -20.13
CA ARG A 39 5.37 -5.07 -18.78
C ARG A 39 6.02 -6.13 -17.91
N ASN A 40 6.12 -7.34 -18.40
CA ASN A 40 6.63 -8.45 -17.60
C ASN A 40 8.17 -8.39 -17.41
N MET A 41 8.91 -7.84 -18.37
CA MET A 41 10.32 -7.48 -18.15
C MET A 41 10.48 -6.47 -17.01
N TRP A 42 9.64 -5.41 -16.97
CA TRP A 42 9.63 -4.42 -15.90
C TRP A 42 9.29 -5.06 -14.56
N ARG A 43 8.21 -5.85 -14.46
CA ARG A 43 7.78 -6.53 -13.24
C ARG A 43 8.89 -7.43 -12.66
N ARG A 44 9.50 -8.29 -13.51
CA ARG A 44 10.61 -9.17 -13.10
C ARG A 44 11.83 -8.38 -12.63
N TRP A 45 12.17 -7.29 -13.34
CA TRP A 45 13.26 -6.41 -12.95
C TRP A 45 12.97 -5.72 -11.62
N TYR A 46 11.77 -5.19 -11.44
CA TYR A 46 11.34 -4.55 -10.17
C TYR A 46 11.39 -5.55 -9.00
N PHE A 47 10.80 -6.71 -9.18
CA PHE A 47 10.79 -7.78 -8.17
C PHE A 47 12.21 -8.19 -7.77
N LYS A 48 13.12 -8.29 -8.73
CA LYS A 48 14.51 -8.73 -8.48
C LYS A 48 15.41 -7.64 -7.92
N HIS A 49 15.24 -6.37 -8.30
CA HIS A 49 16.22 -5.32 -8.07
C HIS A 49 15.70 -4.11 -7.27
N ILE A 50 14.40 -3.95 -7.14
CA ILE A 50 13.79 -2.80 -6.45
C ILE A 50 13.09 -3.24 -5.18
N LEU A 51 12.23 -4.28 -5.24
CA LEU A 51 11.46 -4.73 -4.10
C LEU A 51 12.36 -5.00 -2.89
N PRO A 52 12.08 -4.42 -1.70
CA PRO A 52 12.81 -4.72 -0.47
C PRO A 52 12.88 -6.21 -0.18
N ARG A 53 13.93 -6.62 0.52
CA ARG A 53 14.21 -8.02 0.84
C ARG A 53 14.47 -8.16 2.33
N GLU A 54 13.97 -9.25 2.88
CA GLU A 54 14.24 -9.69 4.23
C GLU A 54 15.14 -10.93 4.15
N ASP A 55 16.33 -10.90 4.76
CA ASP A 55 17.34 -11.97 4.67
C ASP A 55 17.64 -12.43 3.22
N GLY A 56 17.66 -11.48 2.30
CA GLY A 56 17.90 -11.74 0.88
C GLY A 56 16.72 -12.33 0.10
N GLN A 57 15.62 -12.67 0.79
CA GLN A 57 14.39 -13.15 0.16
C GLN A 57 13.42 -11.99 -0.13
N PRO A 58 12.62 -12.06 -1.19
CA PRO A 58 11.55 -11.10 -1.42
C PRO A 58 10.58 -11.10 -0.23
N ILE A 59 10.09 -9.92 0.15
CA ILE A 59 9.05 -9.81 1.17
C ILE A 59 7.80 -10.56 0.70
N PRO A 60 7.20 -11.42 1.57
CA PRO A 60 6.04 -12.23 1.19
C PRO A 60 4.74 -11.41 1.18
N PRO A 61 3.68 -11.93 0.54
CA PRO A 61 2.33 -11.41 0.70
C PRO A 61 1.91 -11.35 2.17
N LYS A 62 1.19 -10.29 2.55
CA LYS A 62 0.79 -10.04 3.95
C LYS A 62 -0.67 -9.63 4.06
N MET A 63 -1.35 -10.19 5.07
CA MET A 63 -2.64 -9.68 5.54
C MET A 63 -2.42 -8.66 6.65
N CYS A 64 -2.94 -7.46 6.45
CA CYS A 64 -2.95 -6.41 7.45
C CYS A 64 -4.33 -6.36 8.12
N LEU A 65 -4.38 -6.25 9.44
CA LEU A 65 -5.61 -5.94 10.16
C LEU A 65 -5.39 -4.73 11.05
N HIS A 66 -6.46 -4.01 11.30
CA HIS A 66 -6.53 -2.85 12.18
C HIS A 66 -7.96 -2.67 12.70
N THR A 67 -8.13 -1.77 13.64
CA THR A 67 -9.42 -1.50 14.29
C THR A 67 -10.13 -0.33 13.63
N TRP A 68 -10.35 -0.43 12.32
CA TRP A 68 -11.05 0.60 11.57
C TRP A 68 -12.51 0.73 12.04
N GLY A 69 -12.89 1.91 12.50
CA GLY A 69 -14.28 2.18 12.89
C GLY A 69 -14.72 1.67 14.27
N ILE A 70 -13.79 1.38 15.19
CA ILE A 70 -14.10 0.93 16.53
C ILE A 70 -15.25 1.74 17.15
N GLY A 71 -16.34 1.04 17.51
CA GLY A 71 -17.49 1.60 18.19
C GLY A 71 -18.18 2.73 17.43
N GLY A 72 -18.10 2.75 16.09
CA GLY A 72 -18.66 3.82 15.25
C GLY A 72 -17.94 5.15 15.37
N LYS A 73 -16.77 5.19 16.01
CA LYS A 73 -15.89 6.35 16.11
C LYS A 73 -14.81 6.29 15.04
N GLN A 74 -14.20 7.44 14.79
CA GLN A 74 -13.03 7.47 13.93
C GLN A 74 -11.87 6.68 14.57
N GLU A 75 -11.21 5.86 13.78
CA GLU A 75 -10.02 5.08 14.13
C GLU A 75 -9.02 5.90 14.97
N PHE A 76 -8.71 7.08 14.50
CA PHE A 76 -7.71 7.99 15.07
C PHE A 76 -7.98 8.49 16.49
N THR A 77 -9.21 8.41 16.98
CA THR A 77 -9.58 8.96 18.28
C THR A 77 -10.10 7.91 19.26
N ALA A 78 -10.23 6.67 18.83
CA ALA A 78 -10.78 5.59 19.64
C ALA A 78 -9.78 4.48 19.96
N VAL A 79 -8.57 4.56 19.44
CA VAL A 79 -7.51 3.55 19.63
C VAL A 79 -6.93 3.65 21.03
N THR A 80 -6.97 2.54 21.78
CA THR A 80 -6.43 2.43 23.15
C THR A 80 -5.61 1.16 23.29
N GLU A 81 -4.72 1.11 24.30
CA GLU A 81 -3.95 -0.10 24.63
C GLU A 81 -4.87 -1.32 24.77
N GLU A 82 -5.97 -1.18 25.53
CA GLU A 82 -6.91 -2.26 25.81
C GLU A 82 -7.58 -2.78 24.54
N ASN A 83 -8.21 -1.89 23.75
CA ASN A 83 -8.97 -2.33 22.58
C ASN A 83 -8.09 -2.88 21.45
N GLN A 84 -6.82 -2.50 21.39
CA GLN A 84 -5.88 -3.09 20.42
C GLN A 84 -5.53 -4.54 20.79
N VAL A 85 -5.26 -4.80 22.07
CA VAL A 85 -4.97 -6.16 22.57
C VAL A 85 -6.20 -7.06 22.40
N ASP A 86 -7.37 -6.57 22.79
CA ASP A 86 -8.64 -7.31 22.68
C ASP A 86 -8.99 -7.64 21.23
N ALA A 87 -8.75 -6.70 20.31
CA ALA A 87 -8.99 -6.92 18.89
C ALA A 87 -8.06 -8.02 18.32
N ILE A 88 -6.77 -7.99 18.65
CA ILE A 88 -5.83 -9.05 18.24
C ILE A 88 -6.30 -10.40 18.75
N ASP A 89 -6.69 -10.50 20.03
CA ASP A 89 -7.19 -11.74 20.63
C ASP A 89 -8.48 -12.22 19.97
N SER A 90 -9.37 -11.29 19.62
CA SER A 90 -10.62 -11.62 18.93
C SER A 90 -10.37 -12.21 17.55
N TYR A 91 -9.55 -11.58 16.71
CA TYR A 91 -9.21 -12.10 15.40
C TYR A 91 -8.57 -13.50 15.47
N ILE A 92 -7.64 -13.71 16.41
CA ILE A 92 -7.01 -15.01 16.60
C ILE A 92 -8.04 -16.08 17.00
N ARG A 93 -8.96 -15.77 17.94
CA ARG A 93 -10.04 -16.70 18.37
C ARG A 93 -10.94 -17.13 17.21
N HIS A 94 -11.22 -16.22 16.26
CA HIS A 94 -12.05 -16.51 15.11
C HIS A 94 -11.27 -17.11 13.91
N GLY A 95 -10.01 -17.51 14.13
CA GLY A 95 -9.18 -18.16 13.11
C GLY A 95 -8.56 -17.21 12.08
N MET A 96 -8.62 -15.91 12.32
CA MET A 96 -8.16 -14.88 11.39
C MET A 96 -6.92 -14.16 11.93
N LYS A 97 -5.81 -14.88 12.06
CA LYS A 97 -4.55 -14.31 12.52
C LYS A 97 -3.92 -13.40 11.46
N PRO A 98 -3.72 -12.09 11.73
CA PRO A 98 -3.05 -11.21 10.79
C PRO A 98 -1.55 -11.50 10.70
N ASP A 99 -0.94 -11.12 9.57
CA ASP A 99 0.52 -11.03 9.44
C ASP A 99 1.03 -9.68 10.00
N ILE A 100 0.22 -8.63 9.83
CA ILE A 100 0.53 -7.26 10.26
C ILE A 100 -0.63 -6.71 11.08
N TRP A 101 -0.32 -6.23 12.29
CA TRP A 101 -1.21 -5.42 13.10
C TRP A 101 -0.87 -3.93 12.90
N TRP A 102 -1.86 -3.13 12.60
CA TRP A 102 -1.68 -1.75 12.16
C TRP A 102 -2.33 -0.76 13.11
N ILE A 103 -1.53 0.13 13.69
CA ILE A 103 -2.01 1.35 14.34
C ILE A 103 -1.66 2.55 13.45
N ASP A 104 -2.69 3.24 12.96
CA ASP A 104 -2.55 4.44 12.15
C ASP A 104 -2.40 5.69 13.03
N ALA A 105 -2.68 6.90 12.53
CA ALA A 105 -2.57 8.16 13.24
C ALA A 105 -3.40 8.19 14.56
N GLY A 106 -3.09 9.11 15.47
CA GLY A 106 -3.88 9.39 16.68
C GLY A 106 -3.40 8.67 17.94
N TRP A 107 -2.33 7.88 17.89
CA TRP A 107 -1.72 7.27 19.09
C TRP A 107 -0.99 8.27 20.00
N TYR A 108 -0.68 9.47 19.50
CA TYR A 108 -0.05 10.59 20.17
C TYR A 108 -1.09 11.62 20.65
N PRO A 109 -0.76 12.56 21.56
CA PRO A 109 -1.68 13.64 21.96
C PRO A 109 -2.02 14.54 20.77
N CYS A 110 -3.25 14.48 20.27
CA CYS A 110 -3.71 15.15 19.06
C CYS A 110 -5.06 15.88 19.17
N ASP A 111 -5.57 16.12 20.36
CA ASP A 111 -6.74 16.98 20.67
C ASP A 111 -7.95 16.80 19.73
N PHE A 112 -8.42 15.59 19.50
CA PHE A 112 -9.56 15.24 18.63
C PHE A 112 -9.29 15.28 17.12
N THR A 113 -8.10 15.66 16.68
CA THR A 113 -7.72 15.62 15.28
C THR A 113 -6.34 15.02 15.10
N TRP A 114 -6.25 13.92 14.35
CA TRP A 114 -4.99 13.27 14.03
C TRP A 114 -3.98 14.19 13.28
N THR A 115 -4.47 15.30 12.74
CA THR A 115 -3.62 16.26 12.02
C THR A 115 -2.72 17.10 12.91
N THR A 116 -2.90 17.04 14.24
CA THR A 116 -2.07 17.77 15.22
C THR A 116 -0.77 16.99 15.48
N THR A 117 0.05 16.82 14.44
CA THR A 117 1.34 16.12 14.49
C THR A 117 2.42 17.00 15.15
N GLY A 118 3.40 16.39 15.83
CA GLY A 118 4.49 17.10 16.50
C GLY A 118 4.60 16.82 18.01
N ASN A 119 3.64 16.10 18.59
CA ASN A 119 3.69 15.58 19.95
C ASN A 119 4.01 14.09 19.90
N TRP A 120 5.28 13.74 19.64
CA TRP A 120 5.67 12.37 19.33
C TRP A 120 5.93 11.55 20.61
N TRP A 121 4.85 11.29 21.39
CA TRP A 121 4.82 10.29 22.48
C TRP A 121 3.43 9.67 22.57
N PRO A 122 3.28 8.45 23.13
CA PRO A 122 1.97 7.83 23.30
C PRO A 122 1.07 8.69 24.17
N ASN A 123 -0.18 8.88 23.74
CA ASN A 123 -1.18 9.60 24.54
C ASN A 123 -1.44 8.81 25.86
N PRO A 124 -1.13 9.37 27.04
CA PRO A 124 -1.22 8.65 28.28
C PRO A 124 -2.65 8.25 28.68
N ASP A 125 -3.67 8.96 28.17
CA ASP A 125 -5.07 8.63 28.42
C ASP A 125 -5.53 7.39 27.63
N HIS A 126 -4.88 7.11 26.51
CA HIS A 126 -5.17 5.97 25.64
C HIS A 126 -4.18 4.81 25.83
N PHE A 127 -2.95 5.12 26.10
CA PHE A 127 -1.83 4.18 26.24
C PHE A 127 -1.10 4.42 27.57
N PRO A 128 -1.72 4.08 28.72
CA PRO A 128 -1.15 4.37 30.04
C PRO A 128 0.19 3.67 30.29
N ASN A 129 0.46 2.56 29.60
CA ASN A 129 1.73 1.84 29.65
C ASN A 129 2.56 2.00 28.35
N GLY A 130 2.26 3.03 27.55
CA GLY A 130 2.86 3.22 26.22
C GLY A 130 2.37 2.18 25.20
N LEU A 131 3.05 2.08 24.07
CA LEU A 131 2.73 1.13 22.99
C LEU A 131 3.37 -0.26 23.21
N GLY A 132 4.23 -0.39 24.22
CA GLY A 132 4.92 -1.64 24.54
C GLY A 132 4.01 -2.86 24.73
N PRO A 133 2.89 -2.77 25.46
CA PRO A 133 1.96 -3.89 25.60
C PRO A 133 1.41 -4.41 24.25
N VAL A 134 1.07 -3.53 23.32
CA VAL A 134 0.60 -3.91 21.97
C VAL A 134 1.73 -4.56 21.17
N GLY A 135 2.92 -3.94 21.14
CA GLY A 135 4.08 -4.50 20.44
C GLY A 135 4.47 -5.87 20.95
N LYS A 136 4.54 -6.06 22.29
CA LYS A 136 4.83 -7.37 22.92
C LYS A 136 3.74 -8.40 22.61
N LYS A 137 2.47 -7.98 22.56
CA LYS A 137 1.38 -8.86 22.15
C LYS A 137 1.59 -9.34 20.72
N CYS A 138 1.90 -8.45 19.80
CA CYS A 138 2.19 -8.79 18.42
C CYS A 138 3.37 -9.75 18.31
N GLU A 139 4.48 -9.45 18.97
CA GLU A 139 5.68 -10.29 18.98
C GLU A 139 5.40 -11.71 19.53
N LYS A 140 4.67 -11.81 20.65
CA LYS A 140 4.25 -13.09 21.23
C LYS A 140 3.44 -13.95 20.26
N GLU A 141 2.58 -13.34 19.49
CA GLU A 141 1.73 -14.02 18.49
C GLU A 141 2.42 -14.21 17.13
N GLY A 142 3.64 -13.71 16.94
CA GLY A 142 4.35 -13.73 15.66
C GLY A 142 3.68 -12.85 14.61
N ILE A 143 3.19 -11.69 15.01
CA ILE A 143 2.55 -10.67 14.19
C ILE A 143 3.50 -9.48 14.07
N GLN A 144 3.67 -8.92 12.89
CA GLN A 144 4.46 -7.71 12.72
C GLN A 144 3.64 -6.49 13.15
N PHE A 145 4.21 -5.66 14.02
CA PHE A 145 3.56 -4.43 14.48
C PHE A 145 3.93 -3.26 13.59
N LEU A 146 2.93 -2.61 12.99
CA LEU A 146 3.07 -1.41 12.18
C LEU A 146 2.59 -0.20 12.95
N LEU A 147 3.41 0.85 13.03
CA LEU A 147 3.05 2.12 13.64
C LEU A 147 3.23 3.28 12.64
N TRP A 148 2.20 4.13 12.56
CA TRP A 148 2.15 5.30 11.71
C TRP A 148 2.89 6.51 12.30
N PHE A 149 3.56 7.24 11.42
CA PHE A 149 4.19 8.55 11.70
C PHE A 149 3.98 9.49 10.52
N GLU A 150 3.92 10.79 10.81
CA GLU A 150 4.02 11.87 9.82
C GLU A 150 4.97 12.95 10.34
N PRO A 151 6.28 12.64 10.42
CA PRO A 151 7.23 13.51 11.12
C PRO A 151 7.54 14.80 10.37
N GLU A 152 7.33 14.83 9.06
CA GLU A 152 7.64 15.99 8.23
C GLU A 152 6.60 17.11 8.36
N ARG A 153 5.35 16.79 8.69
CA ARG A 153 4.33 17.80 9.01
C ARG A 153 4.28 18.03 10.51
N VAL A 154 4.46 19.26 10.92
CA VAL A 154 4.41 19.69 12.31
C VAL A 154 3.31 20.72 12.47
N HIS A 155 2.34 20.47 13.33
CA HIS A 155 1.27 21.42 13.62
C HIS A 155 1.78 22.50 14.56
N ARG A 156 1.35 23.74 14.31
CA ARG A 156 1.65 24.89 15.16
C ARG A 156 1.27 24.62 16.62
N ASP A 157 2.05 25.16 17.52
CA ASP A 157 1.87 25.11 18.98
C ASP A 157 2.08 23.74 19.63
N THR A 158 2.51 22.73 18.86
CA THR A 158 2.95 21.42 19.41
C THR A 158 4.30 21.55 20.12
N ALA A 159 4.70 20.50 20.82
CA ALA A 159 6.00 20.48 21.53
C ALA A 159 7.16 20.71 20.56
N LEU A 160 7.18 20.00 19.42
CA LEU A 160 8.25 20.11 18.44
C LEU A 160 8.34 21.53 17.83
N ASP A 161 7.20 22.16 17.52
CA ASP A 161 7.19 23.55 17.01
C ASP A 161 7.74 24.55 18.04
N LYS A 162 7.51 24.32 19.32
CA LYS A 162 7.97 25.21 20.43
C LYS A 162 9.43 24.98 20.81
N GLU A 163 9.85 23.73 20.84
CA GLU A 163 11.19 23.33 21.30
C GLU A 163 12.25 23.56 20.23
N HIS A 164 11.86 23.42 18.94
CA HIS A 164 12.77 23.52 17.80
C HIS A 164 12.25 24.44 16.68
N PRO A 165 11.98 25.73 16.97
CA PRO A 165 11.48 26.66 15.96
C PRO A 165 12.45 26.86 14.79
N GLU A 166 13.76 26.60 14.96
CA GLU A 166 14.80 26.67 13.92
C GLU A 166 14.67 25.56 12.87
N TRP A 167 13.95 24.49 13.16
CA TRP A 167 13.67 23.40 12.22
C TRP A 167 12.33 23.55 11.49
N MET A 168 11.58 24.62 11.76
CA MET A 168 10.24 24.82 11.19
C MET A 168 10.29 25.70 9.94
N LEU A 169 10.15 25.08 8.76
CA LEU A 169 9.89 25.82 7.54
C LEU A 169 8.43 26.28 7.53
N ARG A 170 8.22 27.56 7.21
CA ARG A 170 6.92 28.23 7.27
C ARG A 170 6.54 28.84 5.93
N VAL A 171 5.24 28.93 5.71
CA VAL A 171 4.67 29.71 4.61
C VAL A 171 3.88 30.84 5.20
N ILE A 172 4.33 32.06 4.96
CA ILE A 172 3.63 33.28 5.37
C ILE A 172 2.79 33.75 4.18
N ASP A 173 1.51 33.92 4.38
CA ASP A 173 0.61 34.40 3.34
C ASP A 173 0.81 35.92 3.05
N GLU A 174 0.18 36.41 1.97
CA GLU A 174 0.27 37.81 1.56
C GLU A 174 -0.21 38.84 2.63
N LYS A 175 -0.98 38.38 3.61
CA LYS A 175 -1.50 39.18 4.72
C LYS A 175 -0.66 39.06 5.99
N GLY A 176 0.46 38.32 5.92
CA GLY A 176 1.32 38.02 7.08
C GLY A 176 0.76 36.94 7.99
N GLY A 177 -0.23 36.18 7.55
CA GLY A 177 -0.81 35.05 8.28
C GLY A 177 0.14 33.85 8.25
N ASP A 178 0.39 33.28 9.42
CA ASP A 178 1.21 32.08 9.60
C ASP A 178 0.27 30.86 9.70
N GLY A 179 0.34 29.97 8.73
CA GLY A 179 -0.51 28.78 8.62
C GLY A 179 -0.44 27.84 9.84
N TYR A 180 -1.29 26.84 9.87
CA TYR A 180 -1.33 25.85 10.97
C TYR A 180 -0.19 24.84 10.87
N ASP A 181 0.26 24.51 9.67
CA ASP A 181 1.30 23.51 9.44
C ASP A 181 2.68 24.14 9.24
N ARG A 182 3.68 23.38 9.63
CA ARG A 182 5.10 23.60 9.38
C ARG A 182 5.62 22.40 8.62
N LEU A 183 6.65 22.59 7.81
CA LEU A 183 7.44 21.51 7.26
C LEU A 183 8.73 21.36 8.06
N LEU A 184 8.99 20.18 8.59
CA LEU A 184 10.23 19.87 9.31
C LEU A 184 11.42 19.94 8.35
N LYS A 185 12.45 20.69 8.73
CA LYS A 185 13.62 20.99 7.89
C LYS A 185 14.62 19.84 7.83
N LEU A 186 14.29 18.80 7.07
CA LEU A 186 15.21 17.66 6.86
C LEU A 186 16.47 18.02 6.02
N ALA A 187 16.57 19.26 5.54
CA ALA A 187 17.83 19.80 5.03
C ALA A 187 18.87 20.04 6.14
N ASP A 188 18.46 20.11 7.40
CA ASP A 188 19.28 20.32 8.58
C ASP A 188 19.75 19.01 9.19
N LYS A 189 21.07 18.87 9.42
CA LYS A 189 21.64 17.63 9.92
C LYS A 189 21.22 17.31 11.35
N ASP A 190 21.16 18.31 12.22
CA ASP A 190 20.81 18.11 13.63
C ASP A 190 19.33 17.67 13.75
N CYS A 191 18.47 18.26 12.92
CA CYS A 191 17.08 17.82 12.77
C CYS A 191 16.97 16.36 12.28
N GLN A 192 17.77 15.97 11.28
CA GLN A 192 17.82 14.56 10.83
C GLN A 192 18.25 13.64 11.95
N ASP A 193 19.34 13.97 12.65
CA ASP A 193 19.89 13.14 13.71
C ASP A 193 18.88 12.97 14.87
N TRP A 194 18.21 14.06 15.25
CA TRP A 194 17.13 14.02 16.24
C TRP A 194 15.98 13.08 15.81
N LEU A 195 15.52 13.18 14.56
CA LEU A 195 14.42 12.35 14.06
C LEU A 195 14.82 10.86 13.98
N ILE A 196 16.04 10.59 13.55
CA ILE A 196 16.60 9.23 13.52
C ILE A 196 16.60 8.63 14.93
N GLU A 197 17.13 9.34 15.92
CA GLU A 197 17.22 8.86 17.30
C GLU A 197 15.83 8.64 17.93
N LEU A 198 14.86 9.54 17.65
CA LEU A 198 13.51 9.43 18.15
C LEU A 198 12.82 8.15 17.63
N VAL A 199 12.85 7.95 16.32
CA VAL A 199 12.14 6.82 15.69
C VAL A 199 12.87 5.49 15.97
N ASP A 200 14.18 5.46 15.92
CA ASP A 200 15.00 4.28 16.26
C ASP A 200 14.74 3.81 17.70
N ARG A 201 14.65 4.75 18.63
CA ARG A 201 14.27 4.45 20.02
C ARG A 201 12.89 3.80 20.10
N TYR A 202 11.88 4.34 19.42
CA TYR A 202 10.51 3.81 19.44
C TYR A 202 10.40 2.45 18.76
N ILE A 203 11.13 2.24 17.67
CA ILE A 203 11.21 0.92 17.04
C ILE A 203 11.64 -0.15 18.06
N LYS A 204 12.66 0.14 18.85
CA LYS A 204 13.20 -0.78 19.86
C LYS A 204 12.31 -0.89 21.11
N GLU A 205 11.83 0.24 21.62
CA GLU A 205 11.03 0.32 22.84
C GLU A 205 9.66 -0.34 22.69
N TYR A 206 9.02 -0.14 21.53
CA TYR A 206 7.64 -0.58 21.27
C TYR A 206 7.55 -1.81 20.38
N HIS A 207 8.68 -2.46 20.05
CA HIS A 207 8.72 -3.64 19.20
C HIS A 207 8.07 -3.40 17.82
N ILE A 208 8.37 -2.28 17.20
CA ILE A 208 7.83 -1.92 15.87
C ILE A 208 8.59 -2.69 14.80
N HIS A 209 7.88 -3.43 13.95
CA HIS A 209 8.43 -4.19 12.84
C HIS A 209 8.31 -3.47 11.51
N ILE A 210 7.33 -2.56 11.42
CA ILE A 210 7.07 -1.78 10.22
C ILE A 210 6.88 -0.31 10.61
N TYR A 211 7.78 0.52 10.14
CA TYR A 211 7.67 1.97 10.24
C TYR A 211 6.83 2.49 9.08
N ARG A 212 5.65 3.06 9.38
CA ARG A 212 4.81 3.69 8.36
C ARG A 212 5.04 5.19 8.37
N GLN A 213 5.48 5.75 7.23
CA GLN A 213 5.57 7.19 7.06
C GLN A 213 4.49 7.70 6.14
N ASP A 214 3.71 8.66 6.62
CA ASP A 214 2.77 9.44 5.83
C ASP A 214 3.30 10.85 5.56
N PHE A 215 2.67 11.57 4.61
CA PHE A 215 3.04 12.92 4.24
C PHE A 215 1.85 13.66 3.62
N ASN A 216 1.12 14.44 4.43
CA ASN A 216 -0.14 15.08 4.06
C ASN A 216 -0.02 16.60 3.90
N ILE A 217 1.13 17.07 3.49
CA ILE A 217 1.42 18.47 3.22
C ILE A 217 1.91 18.65 1.79
N ALA A 218 1.69 19.82 1.19
CA ALA A 218 2.30 20.21 -0.07
C ALA A 218 3.62 20.95 0.20
N PRO A 219 4.79 20.31 0.02
CA PRO A 219 6.07 20.85 0.55
C PRO A 219 6.66 21.98 -0.28
N LEU A 220 6.37 22.08 -1.57
CA LEU A 220 7.01 23.02 -2.48
C LEU A 220 6.95 24.48 -2.01
N PRO A 221 5.80 25.02 -1.52
CA PRO A 221 5.76 26.39 -1.00
C PRO A 221 6.68 26.59 0.23
N TYR A 222 6.81 25.57 1.09
CA TYR A 222 7.69 25.63 2.26
C TYR A 222 9.16 25.69 1.86
N TRP A 223 9.57 24.92 0.86
CA TRP A 223 10.93 24.97 0.35
C TRP A 223 11.21 26.33 -0.30
N MET A 224 10.36 26.77 -1.24
CA MET A 224 10.56 28.02 -1.98
C MET A 224 10.57 29.27 -1.10
N ASN A 225 9.79 29.31 -0.02
CA ASN A 225 9.72 30.45 0.89
C ASN A 225 10.88 30.49 1.91
N ASN A 226 11.66 29.42 2.02
CA ASN A 226 12.72 29.33 3.04
C ASN A 226 14.12 29.07 2.45
N GLU A 227 14.33 29.34 1.17
CA GLU A 227 15.64 29.27 0.51
C GLU A 227 16.16 30.64 0.16
N GLU A 228 17.47 30.73 -0.03
CA GLU A 228 18.13 31.99 -0.46
C GLU A 228 17.70 32.32 -1.90
N PRO A 229 17.45 33.61 -2.24
CA PRO A 229 16.91 34.00 -3.56
C PRO A 229 17.74 33.56 -4.76
N ASP A 230 19.06 33.42 -4.58
CA ASP A 230 20.00 32.96 -5.60
C ASP A 230 20.36 31.47 -5.50
N ARG A 231 19.60 30.72 -4.70
CA ARG A 231 19.79 29.28 -4.49
C ARG A 231 18.49 28.48 -4.63
N VAL A 232 17.73 28.79 -5.66
CA VAL A 232 16.42 28.18 -5.92
C VAL A 232 16.56 26.65 -6.14
N GLY A 233 15.77 25.89 -5.41
CA GLY A 233 15.77 24.42 -5.44
C GLY A 233 16.74 23.75 -4.47
N SER A 234 17.57 24.53 -3.74
CA SER A 234 18.52 23.98 -2.78
C SER A 234 17.82 23.30 -1.60
N MET A 235 16.77 23.94 -1.06
CA MET A 235 16.05 23.42 0.09
C MET A 235 15.36 22.09 -0.22
N GLU A 236 14.70 21.99 -1.37
CA GLU A 236 14.11 20.74 -1.85
C GLU A 236 15.16 19.62 -1.97
N ASN A 237 16.31 19.94 -2.59
CA ASN A 237 17.37 18.96 -2.81
C ASN A 237 17.94 18.42 -1.50
N PHE A 238 18.28 19.31 -0.57
CA PHE A 238 18.83 18.92 0.72
C PHE A 238 17.79 18.22 1.62
N HIS A 239 16.52 18.65 1.56
CA HIS A 239 15.44 17.99 2.27
C HIS A 239 15.27 16.53 1.77
N THR A 240 15.27 16.35 0.44
CA THR A 240 15.16 15.01 -0.15
C THR A 240 16.33 14.12 0.24
N GLN A 241 17.56 14.65 0.27
CA GLN A 241 18.71 13.89 0.75
C GLN A 241 18.58 13.53 2.23
N GLY A 242 18.09 14.43 3.07
CA GLY A 242 17.85 14.19 4.49
C GLY A 242 16.76 13.14 4.74
N TYR A 243 15.67 13.21 3.99
CA TYR A 243 14.61 12.21 3.99
C TYR A 243 15.12 10.80 3.64
N LEU A 244 15.91 10.66 2.57
CA LEU A 244 16.48 9.39 2.18
C LEU A 244 17.49 8.86 3.21
N ARG A 245 18.34 9.76 3.77
CA ARG A 245 19.26 9.41 4.84
C ARG A 245 18.52 8.90 6.08
N PHE A 246 17.45 9.56 6.47
CA PHE A 246 16.63 9.13 7.61
C PHE A 246 16.16 7.68 7.43
N TRP A 247 15.60 7.33 6.29
CA TRP A 247 15.17 5.95 6.03
C TRP A 247 16.34 4.96 5.96
N ASP A 248 17.43 5.33 5.30
CA ASP A 248 18.63 4.48 5.23
C ASP A 248 19.18 4.16 6.62
N GLU A 249 19.25 5.15 7.52
CA GLU A 249 19.71 4.97 8.89
C GLU A 249 18.76 4.05 9.69
N LEU A 250 17.44 4.20 9.55
CA LEU A 250 16.50 3.30 10.22
C LEU A 250 16.68 1.85 9.79
N LEU A 251 16.84 1.61 8.49
CA LEU A 251 17.05 0.27 7.95
C LEU A 251 18.38 -0.35 8.38
N VAL A 252 19.45 0.45 8.46
CA VAL A 252 20.77 -0.01 8.92
C VAL A 252 20.77 -0.33 10.41
N ARG A 253 20.12 0.49 11.23
CA ARG A 253 20.06 0.33 12.69
C ARG A 253 19.13 -0.79 13.14
N ASN A 254 18.15 -1.14 12.32
CA ASN A 254 17.11 -2.13 12.62
C ASN A 254 16.99 -3.16 11.49
N PRO A 255 17.91 -4.14 11.41
CA PRO A 255 17.81 -5.21 10.41
C PRO A 255 16.47 -5.95 10.52
N GLY A 256 15.81 -6.18 9.38
CA GLY A 256 14.47 -6.76 9.33
C GLY A 256 13.31 -5.77 9.43
N LEU A 257 13.59 -4.47 9.66
CA LEU A 257 12.57 -3.44 9.61
C LEU A 257 12.03 -3.27 8.18
N TRP A 258 10.70 -3.17 8.06
CA TRP A 258 10.08 -2.69 6.84
C TRP A 258 9.73 -1.21 6.96
N ILE A 259 9.71 -0.53 5.83
CA ILE A 259 9.13 0.81 5.73
C ILE A 259 7.89 0.72 4.83
N ASP A 260 6.77 1.23 5.32
CA ASP A 260 5.56 1.45 4.53
C ASP A 260 5.49 2.93 4.12
N SER A 261 5.50 3.18 2.82
CA SER A 261 5.46 4.52 2.25
C SER A 261 4.04 4.96 1.96
N CYS A 262 3.62 6.04 2.62
CA CYS A 262 2.42 6.78 2.30
C CYS A 262 2.75 8.27 2.12
N ALA A 263 2.01 8.94 1.27
CA ALA A 263 2.07 10.38 1.12
C ALA A 263 0.72 10.86 0.58
N SER A 264 -0.31 10.91 1.41
CA SER A 264 -1.72 10.98 0.99
C SER A 264 -1.98 9.94 -0.11
N GLY A 265 -1.70 8.68 0.18
CA GLY A 265 -1.61 7.61 -0.80
C GLY A 265 -0.25 7.55 -1.49
N GLY A 266 -0.23 7.52 -2.84
CA GLY A 266 0.94 7.15 -3.63
C GLY A 266 1.81 8.29 -4.16
N ARG A 267 1.80 9.49 -3.58
CA ARG A 267 2.55 10.63 -4.14
C ARG A 267 4.09 10.50 -4.09
N ARG A 268 4.61 9.51 -3.33
CA ARG A 268 6.04 9.20 -3.21
C ARG A 268 6.39 7.80 -3.71
N ASN A 269 5.63 7.24 -4.66
CA ASN A 269 5.89 5.91 -5.20
C ASN A 269 6.91 5.91 -6.36
N ASP A 270 7.97 6.70 -6.24
CA ASP A 270 9.11 6.65 -7.14
C ASP A 270 10.06 5.49 -6.80
N LEU A 271 10.95 5.12 -7.74
CA LEU A 271 11.85 3.97 -7.56
C LEU A 271 12.84 4.16 -6.41
N GLU A 272 13.25 5.38 -6.10
CA GLU A 272 14.18 5.64 -5.01
C GLU A 272 13.54 5.37 -3.64
N THR A 273 12.28 5.77 -3.48
CA THR A 273 11.46 5.47 -2.31
C THR A 273 11.17 3.97 -2.22
N MET A 274 10.73 3.36 -3.33
CA MET A 274 10.33 1.94 -3.36
C MET A 274 11.49 0.95 -3.19
N ARG A 275 12.73 1.37 -3.35
CA ARG A 275 13.90 0.54 -3.00
C ARG A 275 14.10 0.36 -1.49
N ARG A 276 13.44 1.18 -0.68
CA ARG A 276 13.51 1.20 0.78
C ARG A 276 12.20 0.79 1.43
N ALA A 277 11.10 0.86 0.67
CA ALA A 277 9.76 0.78 1.22
C ALA A 277 8.80 0.02 0.31
N VAL A 278 7.63 -0.30 0.82
CA VAL A 278 6.48 -0.79 0.07
C VAL A 278 5.29 0.15 0.26
N PRO A 279 4.41 0.31 -0.74
CA PRO A 279 3.22 1.13 -0.59
C PRO A 279 2.05 0.26 -0.08
N LEU A 280 1.99 -0.03 1.22
CA LEU A 280 0.83 -0.70 1.80
C LEU A 280 -0.44 0.16 1.70
N HIS A 281 -0.28 1.45 1.34
CA HIS A 281 -1.40 2.35 1.09
C HIS A 281 -1.09 3.23 -0.14
N TYR A 282 -1.38 2.71 -1.33
CA TYR A 282 -1.00 3.34 -2.59
C TYR A 282 -1.93 4.49 -3.03
N THR A 283 -3.11 4.64 -2.40
CA THR A 283 -4.11 5.67 -2.75
C THR A 283 -5.10 5.89 -1.61
N ASP A 284 -5.56 7.13 -1.45
CA ASP A 284 -6.66 7.50 -0.54
C ASP A 284 -8.03 7.49 -1.25
N ILE A 285 -8.10 7.07 -2.51
CA ILE A 285 -9.31 7.17 -3.33
C ILE A 285 -9.82 5.78 -3.71
N GLY A 286 -11.14 5.60 -3.63
CA GLY A 286 -11.81 4.44 -4.21
C GLY A 286 -11.81 3.19 -3.37
N TYR A 287 -11.56 3.27 -2.07
CA TYR A 287 -11.49 2.11 -1.17
C TYR A 287 -12.63 1.10 -1.33
N GLY A 288 -13.87 1.58 -1.31
CA GLY A 288 -15.06 0.77 -1.40
C GLY A 288 -15.73 0.76 -2.77
N MET A 289 -15.18 1.48 -3.74
CA MET A 289 -15.72 1.58 -5.10
C MET A 289 -15.03 0.56 -5.99
N HIS A 290 -15.60 -0.63 -6.10
CA HIS A 290 -14.94 -1.78 -6.74
C HIS A 290 -14.49 -1.52 -8.18
N HIS A 291 -15.29 -0.85 -9.01
CA HIS A 291 -14.92 -0.50 -10.39
C HIS A 291 -13.74 0.47 -10.48
N ILE A 292 -13.57 1.37 -9.51
CA ILE A 292 -12.42 2.27 -9.42
C ILE A 292 -11.20 1.47 -8.95
N LYS A 293 -11.35 0.65 -7.91
CA LYS A 293 -10.31 -0.23 -7.38
C LYS A 293 -9.76 -1.16 -8.46
N GLN A 294 -10.62 -1.80 -9.25
CA GLN A 294 -10.24 -2.65 -10.37
C GLN A 294 -9.36 -1.93 -11.38
N LYS A 295 -9.70 -0.67 -11.73
CA LYS A 295 -8.89 0.16 -12.63
C LYS A 295 -7.54 0.50 -12.01
N GLN A 296 -7.52 0.86 -10.73
CA GLN A 296 -6.28 1.16 -10.02
C GLN A 296 -5.37 -0.06 -9.95
N HIS A 297 -5.91 -1.24 -9.60
CA HIS A 297 -5.14 -2.48 -9.55
C HIS A 297 -4.57 -2.86 -10.91
N ARG A 298 -5.38 -2.71 -11.98
CA ARG A 298 -4.90 -2.97 -13.34
C ARG A 298 -3.65 -2.15 -13.66
N GLU A 299 -3.63 -0.89 -13.29
CA GLU A 299 -2.50 0.01 -13.52
C GLU A 299 -1.34 -0.22 -12.55
N MET A 300 -1.65 -0.48 -11.28
CA MET A 300 -0.63 -0.77 -10.28
C MET A 300 0.17 -2.02 -10.63
N PHE A 301 -0.48 -3.09 -11.08
CA PHE A 301 0.21 -4.30 -11.51
C PHE A 301 1.18 -4.10 -12.69
N GLU A 302 0.98 -3.07 -13.50
CA GLU A 302 1.91 -2.70 -14.57
C GLU A 302 3.15 -1.95 -14.05
N TRP A 303 3.03 -1.29 -12.88
CA TRP A 303 4.05 -0.40 -12.33
C TRP A 303 4.75 -0.95 -11.09
N ILE A 304 4.00 -1.25 -10.02
CA ILE A 304 4.52 -1.69 -8.72
C ILE A 304 3.93 -3.05 -8.38
N PRO A 305 4.75 -4.13 -8.29
CA PRO A 305 4.22 -5.47 -8.04
C PRO A 305 3.73 -5.69 -6.60
N TYR A 306 4.11 -4.88 -5.62
CA TYR A 306 3.68 -5.01 -4.23
C TYR A 306 2.86 -3.80 -3.79
N PHE A 307 1.61 -4.02 -3.43
CA PHE A 307 0.71 -3.04 -2.85
C PHE A 307 -0.41 -3.75 -2.08
N ARG A 308 -1.15 -3.01 -1.26
CA ARG A 308 -2.24 -3.54 -0.43
C ARG A 308 -3.60 -3.05 -0.94
N ALA A 309 -4.56 -3.95 -1.00
CA ALA A 309 -5.96 -3.63 -1.24
C ALA A 309 -6.83 -3.81 0.00
N HIS A 310 -8.03 -3.21 0.00
CA HIS A 310 -9.03 -3.36 1.04
C HIS A 310 -10.23 -4.15 0.55
N THR A 311 -10.84 -4.99 1.40
CA THR A 311 -12.12 -5.65 1.13
C THR A 311 -13.33 -4.75 1.44
N MET A 312 -13.12 -3.45 1.68
CA MET A 312 -14.20 -2.49 1.90
C MET A 312 -15.13 -2.39 0.69
N SER A 313 -16.41 -2.22 0.95
CA SER A 313 -17.46 -2.08 -0.08
C SER A 313 -18.46 -1.01 0.32
N TRP A 314 -18.66 -0.01 -0.54
CA TRP A 314 -19.72 1.01 -0.42
C TRP A 314 -20.79 0.90 -1.51
N ASP A 315 -20.74 -0.16 -2.32
CA ASP A 315 -21.74 -0.38 -3.36
C ASP A 315 -23.12 -0.69 -2.80
N GLN A 316 -24.14 -0.13 -3.42
CA GLN A 316 -25.54 -0.42 -3.11
C GLN A 316 -26.08 -1.53 -4.04
N GLU A 317 -27.24 -2.11 -3.69
CA GLU A 317 -27.91 -3.13 -4.50
C GLU A 317 -28.26 -2.66 -5.92
N ASN A 318 -28.54 -1.36 -6.08
CA ASN A 318 -28.81 -0.73 -7.37
C ASN A 318 -27.54 -0.39 -8.17
N GLY A 319 -26.35 -0.61 -7.62
CA GLY A 319 -25.05 -0.30 -8.23
C GLY A 319 -24.60 1.14 -8.06
N GLU A 320 -25.25 1.92 -7.21
CA GLU A 320 -24.76 3.21 -6.76
C GLU A 320 -23.71 3.02 -5.67
N TYR A 321 -22.85 4.01 -5.49
CA TYR A 321 -21.86 4.03 -4.43
C TYR A 321 -22.16 5.20 -3.50
N ASP A 322 -22.17 4.92 -2.21
CA ASP A 322 -22.24 5.95 -1.18
C ASP A 322 -20.86 6.60 -0.99
N ASP A 323 -20.90 7.80 -0.47
CA ASP A 323 -19.71 8.52 -0.05
C ASP A 323 -19.24 8.06 1.36
N TRP A 324 -18.19 8.69 1.84
CA TRP A 324 -17.56 8.46 3.13
C TRP A 324 -18.48 8.61 4.37
N ASN A 325 -19.70 9.12 4.19
CA ASN A 325 -20.60 9.44 5.28
C ASN A 325 -21.47 8.26 5.71
N ARG A 326 -21.42 7.14 4.99
CA ARG A 326 -22.18 5.93 5.33
C ARG A 326 -21.28 4.78 5.70
N ALA A 327 -21.78 3.93 6.59
CA ALA A 327 -21.10 2.70 6.95
C ALA A 327 -20.90 1.80 5.71
N PRO A 328 -19.74 1.17 5.53
CA PRO A 328 -19.54 0.20 4.46
C PRO A 328 -20.48 -0.99 4.62
N ARG A 329 -20.75 -1.66 3.50
CA ARG A 329 -21.41 -2.97 3.54
C ARG A 329 -20.54 -3.96 4.31
N PRO A 330 -21.18 -4.93 4.99
CA PRO A 330 -20.45 -6.06 5.53
C PRO A 330 -19.62 -6.75 4.44
N VAL A 331 -18.44 -7.22 4.82
CA VAL A 331 -17.53 -7.91 3.91
C VAL A 331 -18.16 -9.18 3.36
N ASP A 332 -18.05 -9.40 2.06
CA ASP A 332 -18.51 -10.58 1.35
C ASP A 332 -17.47 -11.10 0.34
N GLU A 333 -17.76 -12.23 -0.30
CA GLU A 333 -16.85 -12.84 -1.27
C GLU A 333 -16.54 -11.91 -2.47
N PHE A 334 -17.51 -11.12 -2.91
CA PHE A 334 -17.30 -10.17 -4.00
C PHE A 334 -16.29 -9.08 -3.64
N ALA A 335 -16.34 -8.57 -2.41
CA ALA A 335 -15.38 -7.59 -1.92
C ALA A 335 -13.95 -8.15 -1.89
N TYR A 336 -13.79 -9.43 -1.50
CA TYR A 336 -12.51 -10.14 -1.61
C TYR A 336 -12.05 -10.29 -3.06
N GLN A 337 -12.93 -10.70 -3.96
CA GLN A 337 -12.61 -10.82 -5.39
C GLN A 337 -12.13 -9.50 -6.00
N CYS A 338 -12.72 -8.37 -5.57
CA CYS A 338 -12.32 -7.05 -6.03
C CYS A 338 -11.04 -6.52 -5.35
N ALA A 339 -10.59 -7.14 -4.25
CA ALA A 339 -9.45 -6.72 -3.46
C ALA A 339 -8.20 -7.59 -3.67
N MET A 340 -8.15 -8.40 -4.73
CA MET A 340 -6.99 -9.23 -5.01
C MET A 340 -5.76 -8.38 -5.30
N ALA A 341 -4.78 -8.45 -4.38
CA ALA A 341 -3.50 -7.77 -4.42
C ALA A 341 -2.48 -8.57 -3.60
N PRO A 342 -1.16 -8.32 -3.74
CA PRO A 342 -0.13 -9.02 -2.97
C PRO A 342 -0.22 -8.82 -1.47
N ALA A 343 -0.76 -7.69 -1.01
CA ALA A 343 -1.16 -7.52 0.38
C ALA A 343 -2.66 -7.15 0.44
N ILE A 344 -3.32 -7.51 1.53
CA ILE A 344 -4.75 -7.26 1.73
C ILE A 344 -5.04 -6.78 3.15
N THR A 345 -6.04 -5.92 3.29
CA THR A 345 -6.73 -5.70 4.56
C THR A 345 -8.13 -6.28 4.44
N SER A 346 -8.42 -7.28 5.26
CA SER A 346 -9.79 -7.72 5.46
C SER A 346 -10.52 -6.71 6.35
N MET A 347 -11.69 -6.26 5.89
CA MET A 347 -12.53 -5.29 6.59
C MET A 347 -13.64 -5.97 7.42
N VAL A 348 -13.40 -7.21 7.85
CA VAL A 348 -14.17 -7.84 8.93
C VAL A 348 -13.72 -7.20 10.24
N GLU A 349 -14.65 -6.70 11.03
CA GLU A 349 -14.32 -6.08 12.31
C GLU A 349 -14.11 -7.14 13.41
N TYR A 350 -13.27 -6.83 14.39
CA TYR A 350 -12.90 -7.78 15.45
C TYR A 350 -14.08 -8.27 16.30
N ASN A 351 -15.21 -7.54 16.29
CA ASN A 351 -16.46 -7.85 16.98
C ASN A 351 -17.62 -8.20 16.03
N ASP A 352 -17.32 -8.53 14.79
CA ASP A 352 -18.28 -9.00 13.80
C ASP A 352 -18.86 -10.38 14.18
N SER A 353 -19.91 -10.81 13.47
CA SER A 353 -20.52 -12.13 13.66
C SER A 353 -19.64 -13.26 13.11
N ASP A 354 -19.85 -14.46 13.65
CA ASP A 354 -19.17 -15.68 13.16
C ASP A 354 -19.34 -15.90 11.64
N GLU A 355 -20.48 -15.50 11.08
CA GLU A 355 -20.75 -15.62 9.64
C GLU A 355 -19.80 -14.72 8.83
N ARG A 356 -19.45 -13.53 9.33
CA ARG A 356 -18.50 -12.63 8.67
C ARG A 356 -17.09 -13.18 8.74
N PHE A 357 -16.68 -13.71 9.87
CA PHE A 357 -15.42 -14.42 10.00
C PHE A 357 -15.34 -15.66 9.10
N ALA A 358 -16.47 -16.38 8.92
CA ALA A 358 -16.52 -17.53 8.01
C ALA A 358 -16.24 -17.14 6.56
N VAL A 359 -16.74 -15.97 6.10
CA VAL A 359 -16.40 -15.43 4.76
C VAL A 359 -14.90 -15.18 4.65
N ALA A 360 -14.31 -14.49 5.63
CA ALA A 360 -12.88 -14.22 5.62
C ALA A 360 -12.04 -15.50 5.62
N ASN A 361 -12.35 -16.43 6.52
CA ASN A 361 -11.65 -17.71 6.64
C ASN A 361 -11.77 -18.59 5.39
N LYS A 362 -12.87 -18.47 4.64
CA LYS A 362 -13.04 -19.12 3.33
C LYS A 362 -12.14 -18.48 2.25
N MET A 363 -12.11 -17.15 2.21
CA MET A 363 -11.45 -16.41 1.13
C MET A 363 -9.93 -16.23 1.34
N ASP A 364 -9.47 -16.23 2.59
CA ASP A 364 -8.09 -16.00 2.92
C ASP A 364 -7.10 -17.00 2.29
N PRO A 365 -7.32 -18.33 2.35
CA PRO A 365 -6.44 -19.29 1.67
C PRO A 365 -6.40 -19.11 0.15
N ILE A 366 -7.52 -18.71 -0.46
CA ILE A 366 -7.63 -18.45 -1.89
C ILE A 366 -6.81 -17.22 -2.26
N TRP A 367 -6.97 -16.15 -1.46
CA TRP A 367 -6.18 -14.94 -1.64
C TRP A 367 -4.69 -15.23 -1.49
N ARG A 368 -4.25 -15.97 -0.45
CA ARG A 368 -2.83 -16.26 -0.22
C ARG A 368 -2.19 -17.01 -1.39
N GLU A 369 -2.89 -18.00 -1.96
CA GLU A 369 -2.41 -18.72 -3.15
C GLU A 369 -2.29 -17.80 -4.37
N ALA A 370 -3.24 -16.89 -4.58
CA ALA A 370 -3.20 -15.92 -5.66
C ALA A 370 -2.16 -14.82 -5.42
N ALA A 371 -1.97 -14.38 -4.17
CA ALA A 371 -1.09 -13.28 -3.81
C ALA A 371 0.38 -13.55 -4.13
N GLU A 372 0.85 -14.79 -3.95
CA GLU A 372 2.19 -15.21 -4.34
C GLU A 372 2.41 -15.07 -5.85
N LEU A 373 1.43 -15.49 -6.65
CA LEU A 373 1.47 -15.37 -8.10
C LEU A 373 1.35 -13.91 -8.55
N MET A 374 0.54 -13.09 -7.87
CA MET A 374 0.44 -11.66 -8.16
C MET A 374 1.74 -10.91 -7.87
N LEU A 375 2.49 -11.34 -6.87
CA LEU A 375 3.76 -10.72 -6.50
C LEU A 375 4.87 -11.03 -7.51
N SER A 376 5.09 -12.31 -7.81
CA SER A 376 6.25 -12.78 -8.58
C SER A 376 5.95 -13.12 -10.04
N GLY A 377 4.69 -13.39 -10.38
CA GLY A 377 4.28 -13.87 -11.69
C GLY A 377 4.22 -12.79 -12.77
N ASP A 378 4.21 -13.25 -14.02
CA ASP A 378 3.90 -12.43 -15.17
C ASP A 378 2.43 -12.02 -15.14
N TYR A 379 2.14 -10.78 -15.48
CA TYR A 379 0.81 -10.19 -15.46
C TYR A 379 0.27 -9.97 -16.87
N TYR A 380 -0.96 -10.40 -17.09
CA TYR A 380 -1.70 -10.22 -18.33
C TYR A 380 -3.09 -9.65 -18.02
N PRO A 381 -3.32 -8.33 -18.23
CA PRO A 381 -4.66 -7.74 -18.14
C PRO A 381 -5.53 -8.28 -19.27
N LEU A 382 -6.70 -8.82 -18.94
CA LEU A 382 -7.62 -9.43 -19.90
C LEU A 382 -8.81 -8.53 -20.26
N THR A 383 -8.92 -7.37 -19.59
CA THR A 383 -9.92 -6.32 -19.86
C THR A 383 -9.26 -4.94 -19.83
N GLU A 384 -9.88 -3.97 -20.52
CA GLU A 384 -9.42 -2.57 -20.50
C GLU A 384 -9.71 -1.88 -19.17
N CYS A 385 -10.78 -2.27 -18.48
CA CYS A 385 -11.27 -1.68 -17.24
C CYS A 385 -11.48 -0.14 -17.32
N ARG A 386 -12.70 0.28 -17.64
CA ARG A 386 -13.03 1.70 -17.92
C ARG A 386 -13.57 2.47 -16.72
N LYS A 387 -13.48 1.93 -15.50
CA LYS A 387 -14.11 2.47 -14.27
C LYS A 387 -15.66 2.46 -14.36
N SER A 388 -16.24 1.41 -14.88
CA SER A 388 -17.68 1.27 -15.03
C SER A 388 -18.21 0.05 -14.28
N VAL A 389 -19.33 0.22 -13.61
CA VAL A 389 -20.10 -0.88 -13.00
C VAL A 389 -20.75 -1.81 -14.02
N GLU A 390 -20.72 -1.45 -15.31
CA GLU A 390 -21.19 -2.23 -16.45
C GLU A 390 -20.10 -3.12 -17.06
N ASP A 391 -18.83 -2.96 -16.63
CA ASP A 391 -17.71 -3.71 -17.17
C ASP A 391 -17.46 -5.02 -16.40
N TYR A 392 -16.95 -6.01 -17.12
CA TYR A 392 -16.20 -7.10 -16.53
C TYR A 392 -14.78 -6.65 -16.22
N TYR A 393 -14.22 -7.21 -15.15
CA TYR A 393 -12.80 -7.13 -14.85
C TYR A 393 -12.17 -8.50 -14.90
N ALA A 394 -11.11 -8.66 -15.66
CA ALA A 394 -10.42 -9.94 -15.75
C ALA A 394 -8.91 -9.76 -15.84
N MET A 395 -8.19 -10.66 -15.19
CA MET A 395 -6.73 -10.70 -15.18
C MET A 395 -6.21 -12.13 -15.14
N GLN A 396 -4.97 -12.29 -15.58
CA GLN A 396 -4.22 -13.53 -15.49
C GLN A 396 -2.85 -13.26 -14.89
N PHE A 397 -2.39 -14.18 -14.06
CA PHE A 397 -1.00 -14.28 -13.62
C PHE A 397 -0.46 -15.67 -13.90
N GLU A 398 0.81 -15.75 -14.27
CA GLU A 398 1.52 -17.01 -14.49
C GLU A 398 2.96 -16.88 -13.98
N ASP A 399 3.39 -17.81 -13.17
CA ASP A 399 4.80 -18.01 -12.89
C ASP A 399 5.45 -18.70 -14.10
N PRO A 400 6.34 -18.01 -14.84
CA PRO A 400 6.92 -18.54 -16.06
C PRO A 400 7.89 -19.70 -15.83
N GLU A 401 8.39 -19.90 -14.62
CA GLU A 401 9.33 -20.98 -14.27
C GLU A 401 8.58 -22.27 -13.95
N THR A 402 7.49 -22.17 -13.20
CA THR A 402 6.71 -23.34 -12.77
C THR A 402 5.51 -23.62 -13.65
N GLY A 403 5.02 -22.65 -14.41
CA GLY A 403 3.79 -22.72 -15.19
C GLY A 403 2.52 -22.76 -14.33
N LYS A 404 2.62 -22.44 -13.03
CA LYS A 404 1.46 -22.24 -12.16
C LYS A 404 0.90 -20.84 -12.39
N GLY A 405 -0.43 -20.74 -12.46
CA GLY A 405 -1.07 -19.45 -12.66
C GLY A 405 -2.52 -19.44 -12.24
N PHE A 406 -3.19 -18.32 -12.48
CA PHE A 406 -4.63 -18.21 -12.33
C PHE A 406 -5.22 -17.23 -13.36
N ILE A 407 -6.51 -17.41 -13.62
CA ILE A 407 -7.36 -16.46 -14.34
C ILE A 407 -8.46 -16.03 -13.36
N GLN A 408 -8.58 -14.74 -13.13
CA GLN A 408 -9.69 -14.17 -12.39
C GLN A 408 -10.65 -13.46 -13.35
N VAL A 409 -11.95 -13.64 -13.13
CA VAL A 409 -13.01 -12.89 -13.79
C VAL A 409 -13.99 -12.38 -12.75
N VAL A 410 -14.27 -11.09 -12.78
CA VAL A 410 -15.24 -10.40 -11.90
C VAL A 410 -16.32 -9.78 -12.76
N ARG A 411 -17.58 -10.07 -12.45
CA ARG A 411 -18.74 -9.44 -13.04
C ARG A 411 -19.29 -8.36 -12.13
N ASN A 412 -19.17 -7.13 -12.55
CA ASN A 412 -19.74 -6.00 -11.80
C ASN A 412 -21.27 -6.03 -11.85
N ILE A 413 -21.91 -5.25 -10.98
CA ILE A 413 -23.35 -5.34 -10.69
C ILE A 413 -24.26 -5.05 -11.89
N LYS A 414 -23.83 -4.24 -12.87
CA LYS A 414 -24.58 -3.92 -14.09
C LYS A 414 -23.97 -4.51 -15.37
N ALA A 415 -22.92 -5.34 -15.24
CA ALA A 415 -22.25 -5.93 -16.40
C ALA A 415 -23.16 -6.95 -17.14
N GLU A 416 -23.23 -6.82 -18.47
CA GLU A 416 -23.96 -7.69 -19.39
C GLU A 416 -23.04 -8.09 -20.58
N PRO A 417 -23.23 -9.24 -21.18
CA PRO A 417 -24.17 -10.36 -20.86
C PRO A 417 -23.76 -11.13 -19.59
N ASP A 418 -24.48 -12.20 -19.27
CA ASP A 418 -24.19 -13.07 -18.11
C ASP A 418 -23.00 -14.01 -18.30
N SER A 419 -22.43 -14.05 -19.50
CA SER A 419 -21.20 -14.78 -19.82
C SER A 419 -20.13 -13.84 -20.36
N PHE A 420 -18.90 -14.13 -20.03
CA PHE A 420 -17.72 -13.38 -20.48
C PHE A 420 -16.66 -14.34 -21.02
N THR A 421 -16.08 -14.00 -22.17
CA THR A 421 -14.98 -14.76 -22.77
C THR A 421 -13.70 -13.93 -22.72
N ALA A 422 -12.78 -14.32 -21.84
CA ALA A 422 -11.44 -13.79 -21.80
C ALA A 422 -10.55 -14.42 -22.89
N LYS A 423 -9.47 -13.74 -23.29
CA LYS A 423 -8.42 -14.27 -24.14
C LYS A 423 -7.09 -14.31 -23.39
N PRO A 424 -6.85 -15.36 -22.61
CA PRO A 424 -5.64 -15.48 -21.84
C PRO A 424 -4.40 -15.62 -22.73
N PHE A 425 -3.26 -15.24 -22.17
CA PHE A 425 -1.98 -15.64 -22.73
C PHE A 425 -1.82 -17.15 -22.52
N ALA A 426 -1.51 -17.87 -23.58
CA ALA A 426 -1.30 -19.31 -23.51
C ALA A 426 -0.28 -19.78 -24.57
N ASP A 427 0.54 -20.76 -24.20
CA ASP A 427 1.39 -21.50 -25.12
C ASP A 427 0.51 -22.50 -25.89
N PRO A 428 0.35 -22.39 -27.22
CA PRO A 428 -0.55 -23.26 -27.98
C PRO A 428 -0.15 -24.74 -27.90
N LYS A 429 1.10 -25.04 -27.58
CA LYS A 429 1.62 -26.42 -27.49
C LYS A 429 1.45 -27.04 -26.10
N ALA A 430 1.02 -26.28 -25.09
CA ALA A 430 0.85 -26.76 -23.74
C ALA A 430 -0.60 -27.21 -23.45
N THR A 431 -0.76 -27.94 -22.38
CA THR A 431 -2.05 -28.29 -21.78
C THR A 431 -2.14 -27.65 -20.40
N TYR A 432 -3.31 -27.15 -20.06
CA TYR A 432 -3.57 -26.44 -18.80
C TYR A 432 -4.61 -27.22 -17.98
N ALA A 433 -4.22 -27.63 -16.78
CA ALA A 433 -5.14 -28.26 -15.82
C ALA A 433 -5.63 -27.19 -14.85
N PHE A 434 -6.92 -26.91 -14.85
CA PHE A 434 -7.56 -25.87 -14.04
C PHE A 434 -8.30 -26.46 -12.84
N TRP A 435 -8.37 -25.67 -11.76
CA TRP A 435 -9.22 -25.94 -10.59
C TRP A 435 -9.75 -24.63 -9.99
N ASP A 436 -11.01 -24.66 -9.52
CA ASP A 436 -11.62 -23.61 -8.71
C ASP A 436 -11.68 -24.06 -7.24
N ARG A 437 -11.12 -23.24 -6.34
CA ARG A 437 -11.06 -23.55 -4.91
C ARG A 437 -12.40 -23.38 -4.20
N VAL A 438 -13.34 -22.66 -4.80
CA VAL A 438 -14.67 -22.41 -4.21
C VAL A 438 -15.64 -23.54 -4.55
N SER A 439 -15.79 -23.85 -5.82
CA SER A 439 -16.69 -24.90 -6.30
C SER A 439 -16.10 -26.32 -6.23
N GLY A 440 -14.77 -26.42 -6.22
CA GLY A 440 -14.06 -27.70 -6.35
C GLY A 440 -14.07 -28.26 -7.78
N GLU A 441 -14.58 -27.52 -8.74
CA GLU A 441 -14.60 -27.92 -10.14
C GLU A 441 -13.20 -27.98 -10.74
N THR A 442 -13.00 -28.89 -11.68
CA THR A 442 -11.76 -29.04 -12.44
C THR A 442 -12.04 -29.14 -13.92
N MET A 443 -11.14 -28.64 -14.75
CA MET A 443 -11.19 -28.82 -16.20
C MET A 443 -9.79 -28.85 -16.80
N THR A 444 -9.70 -29.32 -18.02
CA THR A 444 -8.46 -29.30 -18.79
C THR A 444 -8.70 -28.64 -20.14
N MET A 445 -7.80 -27.76 -20.56
CA MET A 445 -7.84 -27.10 -21.86
C MET A 445 -6.46 -27.16 -22.52
N THR A 446 -6.43 -27.31 -23.83
CA THR A 446 -5.21 -27.11 -24.62
C THR A 446 -4.91 -25.59 -24.74
N GLY A 447 -3.66 -25.22 -24.97
CA GLY A 447 -3.32 -23.83 -25.20
C GLY A 447 -3.99 -23.22 -26.43
N GLU A 448 -4.25 -24.03 -27.48
CA GLU A 448 -5.01 -23.59 -28.65
C GLU A 448 -6.49 -23.28 -28.31
N GLU A 449 -7.13 -24.09 -27.47
CA GLU A 449 -8.47 -23.80 -26.98
C GLU A 449 -8.49 -22.54 -26.11
N LEU A 450 -7.53 -22.40 -25.24
CA LEU A 450 -7.42 -21.27 -24.35
C LEU A 450 -7.21 -19.94 -25.10
N GLN A 451 -6.41 -19.97 -26.19
CA GLN A 451 -6.23 -18.81 -27.08
C GLN A 451 -7.53 -18.43 -27.82
N LYS A 452 -8.42 -19.39 -28.10
CA LYS A 452 -9.74 -19.10 -28.69
C LYS A 452 -10.65 -18.40 -27.69
N GLY A 453 -10.55 -18.75 -26.40
CA GLY A 453 -11.24 -18.08 -25.33
C GLY A 453 -11.47 -18.95 -24.10
N PHE A 454 -11.40 -18.31 -22.95
CA PHE A 454 -11.79 -18.84 -21.64
C PHE A 454 -13.13 -18.22 -21.25
N THR A 455 -14.20 -19.01 -21.33
CA THR A 455 -15.57 -18.51 -21.11
C THR A 455 -16.07 -18.90 -19.73
N VAL A 456 -16.59 -17.93 -18.99
CA VAL A 456 -17.24 -18.12 -17.69
C VAL A 456 -18.64 -17.51 -17.70
N SER A 457 -19.57 -18.13 -16.97
CA SER A 457 -20.89 -17.58 -16.69
C SER A 457 -21.04 -17.45 -15.18
N ILE A 458 -21.13 -16.21 -14.71
CA ILE A 458 -21.21 -15.91 -13.28
C ILE A 458 -22.32 -14.89 -13.00
N PRO A 459 -22.95 -14.95 -11.80
CA PRO A 459 -23.97 -14.00 -11.40
C PRO A 459 -23.45 -12.57 -11.39
N LYS A 460 -24.35 -11.59 -11.46
CA LYS A 460 -24.01 -10.19 -11.20
C LYS A 460 -23.42 -10.03 -9.81
N ARG A 461 -22.49 -9.11 -9.66
CA ARG A 461 -21.79 -8.84 -8.41
C ARG A 461 -21.14 -10.10 -7.83
N SER A 462 -20.37 -10.80 -8.65
CA SER A 462 -19.61 -11.99 -8.26
C SER A 462 -18.27 -12.06 -8.98
N GLY A 463 -17.42 -12.97 -8.55
CA GLY A 463 -16.14 -13.25 -9.17
C GLY A 463 -15.74 -14.71 -9.02
N VAL A 464 -14.87 -15.17 -9.90
CA VAL A 464 -14.31 -16.51 -9.88
C VAL A 464 -12.80 -16.45 -10.13
N ILE A 465 -12.06 -17.34 -9.47
CA ILE A 465 -10.63 -17.53 -9.69
C ILE A 465 -10.38 -18.98 -10.06
N TRP A 466 -9.92 -19.19 -11.28
CA TRP A 466 -9.47 -20.46 -11.77
C TRP A 466 -7.95 -20.54 -11.70
N PHE A 467 -7.43 -21.29 -10.76
CA PHE A 467 -6.01 -21.64 -10.74
C PHE A 467 -5.71 -22.68 -11.81
N TYR A 468 -4.48 -22.69 -12.29
CA TYR A 468 -4.05 -23.71 -13.25
C TYR A 468 -2.59 -24.11 -13.09
N GLN A 469 -2.29 -25.30 -13.62
CA GLN A 469 -0.95 -25.78 -13.85
C GLN A 469 -0.77 -26.04 -15.34
N LYS A 470 0.20 -25.34 -15.94
CA LYS A 470 0.66 -25.60 -17.30
C LYS A 470 1.48 -26.89 -17.31
N LYS A 471 1.14 -27.80 -18.19
CA LYS A 471 1.89 -29.04 -18.45
C LYS A 471 2.57 -28.91 -19.82
N GLY A 472 3.86 -29.20 -19.89
CA GLY A 472 4.52 -29.40 -21.18
C GLY A 472 3.94 -30.61 -21.92
N ASN A 473 4.01 -30.61 -23.24
CA ASN A 473 3.80 -31.85 -23.97
C ASN A 473 4.96 -32.79 -23.62
N GLU A 474 4.64 -33.91 -23.00
CA GLU A 474 5.56 -35.04 -22.91
C GLU A 474 5.92 -35.55 -24.30
#